data_59d2ecdf35d1306e6761babc887dceb1
#
_entry.id   59d2ecdf35d1306e6761babc887dceb1
#
_cell.length_a   1.000
_cell.length_b   1.000
_cell.length_c   1.000
_cell.angle_alpha   90.00
_cell.angle_beta   90.00
_cell.angle_gamma   90.00
#
_symmetry.space_group_name_H-M   'P 1'
#
loop_
_entity.id
_entity.type
_entity.pdbx_description
1 polymer ?
#
loop_
_entity_poly.entity_id
_entity_poly.type
_entity_poly.pdbx_seq_one_letter_code
_entity_poly.pdbx_strand_id
1 'polypeptide(L)'
;MPQARNTFERYLEDISHYPRIPPEREAELSHVIQDGGNEEQREAAIDELIHANLRLVVHCLKRFDGYLASPAVRITRMDLIAEGNIGLMKAAERFNANHACEKRGSIRFSTYACKCIQSQMHRAVKRSRFIHIPEHHFGYWSEMKALREEHGGDLSDEMLGKTLDVSNEVAGLLKQSSQSGICMLEDLVAHDTEGGGWSDFIPNESATCPAHETGCRDLRDFLCEEMEALPPRTQSMLSRLYLNDGSPTLRDLASHYNISSERCRQVCIQGLHHLRLQLA
;
A
#
# COMPACT_ATOMS: atom_id res chain seq x y z
N MET A 1 -22.58 -3.63 34.44
CA MET A 1 -21.61 -4.19 33.49
C MET A 1 -20.39 -3.31 33.51
N PRO A 2 -19.17 -3.76 33.85
CA PRO A 2 -18.00 -2.92 33.76
C PRO A 2 -17.82 -2.53 32.29
N GLN A 3 -17.82 -1.25 31.99
CA GLN A 3 -17.50 -0.69 30.68
C GLN A 3 -16.16 -1.28 30.23
N ALA A 4 -16.09 -1.85 29.04
CA ALA A 4 -14.85 -2.35 28.48
C ALA A 4 -13.87 -1.18 28.45
N ARG A 5 -12.85 -1.22 29.34
CA ARG A 5 -11.81 -0.20 29.40
C ARG A 5 -11.19 -0.06 28.03
N ASN A 6 -11.04 1.17 27.56
CA ASN A 6 -10.41 1.46 26.27
C ASN A 6 -8.97 0.90 26.29
N THR A 7 -8.57 0.21 25.24
CA THR A 7 -7.23 -0.38 25.11
C THR A 7 -6.10 0.62 25.40
N PHE A 8 -6.32 1.88 25.05
CA PHE A 8 -5.40 2.99 25.33
C PHE A 8 -5.26 3.28 26.82
N GLU A 9 -6.36 3.29 27.59
CA GLU A 9 -6.34 3.49 29.05
C GLU A 9 -5.57 2.36 29.75
N ARG A 10 -5.78 1.13 29.31
CA ARG A 10 -5.04 -0.02 29.81
C ARG A 10 -3.53 0.11 29.58
N TYR A 11 -3.13 0.50 28.37
CA TYR A 11 -1.74 0.78 28.07
C TYR A 11 -1.15 1.88 28.97
N LEU A 12 -1.89 2.96 29.24
CA LEU A 12 -1.43 4.03 30.15
C LEU A 12 -1.25 3.53 31.58
N GLU A 13 -2.13 2.66 32.07
CA GLU A 13 -1.96 2.00 33.39
C GLU A 13 -0.69 1.15 33.40
N ASP A 14 -0.46 0.31 32.39
CA ASP A 14 0.71 -0.55 32.30
C ASP A 14 2.03 0.25 32.31
N ILE A 15 2.15 1.29 31.52
CA ILE A 15 3.37 2.13 31.47
C ILE A 15 3.57 3.00 32.73
N SER A 16 2.53 3.20 33.54
CA SER A 16 2.63 4.00 34.77
C SER A 16 3.49 3.36 35.85
N HIS A 17 3.65 2.03 35.81
CA HIS A 17 4.43 1.27 36.78
C HIS A 17 5.95 1.46 36.63
N TYR A 18 6.40 1.94 35.46
CA TYR A 18 7.83 2.15 35.23
C TYR A 18 8.28 3.53 35.74
N PRO A 19 9.25 3.59 36.68
CA PRO A 19 9.79 4.83 37.20
C PRO A 19 10.62 5.57 36.14
N ARG A 20 10.71 6.88 36.27
CA ARG A 20 11.64 7.68 35.45
C ARG A 20 13.05 7.53 36.01
N ILE A 21 14.04 7.48 35.13
CA ILE A 21 15.45 7.46 35.49
C ILE A 21 16.06 8.86 35.46
N PRO A 22 17.04 9.16 36.35
CA PRO A 22 17.76 10.44 36.34
C PRO A 22 18.75 10.50 35.15
N PRO A 23 19.22 11.71 34.79
CA PRO A 23 20.14 11.89 33.66
C PRO A 23 21.47 11.17 33.82
N GLU A 24 21.96 11.04 35.03
CA GLU A 24 23.19 10.32 35.35
C GLU A 24 23.05 8.84 34.96
N ARG A 25 21.91 8.26 35.30
CA ARG A 25 21.60 6.86 34.94
C ARG A 25 21.42 6.68 33.44
N GLU A 26 20.81 7.65 32.72
CA GLU A 26 20.74 7.64 31.25
C GLU A 26 22.15 7.57 30.63
N ALA A 27 23.11 8.30 31.18
CA ALA A 27 24.50 8.29 30.71
C ALA A 27 25.20 6.97 31.00
N GLU A 28 25.06 6.40 32.21
CA GLU A 28 25.60 5.09 32.57
C GLU A 28 25.09 4.01 31.63
N LEU A 29 23.78 3.93 31.39
CA LEU A 29 23.17 2.98 30.48
C LEU A 29 23.70 3.15 29.05
N SER A 30 23.86 4.40 28.60
CA SER A 30 24.45 4.69 27.30
C SER A 30 25.88 4.15 27.17
N HIS A 31 26.72 4.25 28.21
CA HIS A 31 28.06 3.69 28.22
C HIS A 31 28.02 2.15 28.11
N VAL A 32 27.17 1.48 28.92
CA VAL A 32 27.00 0.02 28.86
C VAL A 32 26.57 -0.45 27.46
N ILE A 33 25.65 0.31 26.81
CA ILE A 33 25.16 -0.02 25.47
C ILE A 33 26.25 0.14 24.41
N GLN A 34 27.16 1.13 24.55
CA GLN A 34 28.20 1.44 23.57
C GLN A 34 29.49 0.63 23.76
N ASP A 35 29.86 0.28 25.00
CA ASP A 35 31.15 -0.36 25.34
C ASP A 35 31.25 -1.83 24.90
N GLY A 36 30.20 -2.42 24.35
CA GLY A 36 30.20 -3.77 23.77
C GLY A 36 30.49 -4.87 24.77
N GLY A 37 30.12 -4.69 26.05
CA GLY A 37 30.21 -5.67 27.10
C GLY A 37 29.41 -6.96 26.84
N ASN A 38 29.07 -7.70 27.88
CA ASN A 38 28.23 -8.87 27.77
C ASN A 38 26.88 -8.51 27.11
N GLU A 39 26.46 -9.27 26.09
CA GLU A 39 25.21 -8.99 25.32
C GLU A 39 23.99 -8.95 26.26
N GLU A 40 23.94 -9.81 27.28
CA GLU A 40 22.85 -9.80 28.27
C GLU A 40 22.78 -8.47 29.05
N GLN A 41 23.94 -7.90 29.41
CA GLN A 41 23.98 -6.60 30.10
C GLN A 41 23.57 -5.46 29.18
N ARG A 42 23.93 -5.53 27.92
CA ARG A 42 23.54 -4.57 26.90
C ARG A 42 22.04 -4.59 26.65
N GLU A 43 21.43 -5.78 26.48
CA GLU A 43 19.98 -5.94 26.34
C GLU A 43 19.23 -5.42 27.57
N ALA A 44 19.66 -5.78 28.77
CA ALA A 44 19.07 -5.29 30.01
C ALA A 44 19.14 -3.75 30.15
N ALA A 45 20.25 -3.14 29.72
CA ALA A 45 20.40 -1.69 29.72
C ALA A 45 19.49 -1.00 28.70
N ILE A 46 19.31 -1.60 27.52
CA ILE A 46 18.37 -1.11 26.49
C ILE A 46 16.94 -1.22 27.02
N ASP A 47 16.55 -2.32 27.63
CA ASP A 47 15.22 -2.53 28.18
C ASP A 47 14.90 -1.55 29.32
N GLU A 48 15.85 -1.31 30.24
CA GLU A 48 15.70 -0.32 31.29
C GLU A 48 15.47 1.08 30.71
N LEU A 49 16.25 1.45 29.69
CA LEU A 49 16.14 2.75 29.02
C LEU A 49 14.81 2.91 28.27
N ILE A 50 14.33 1.86 27.63
CA ILE A 50 13.03 1.86 26.92
C ILE A 50 11.89 2.00 27.92
N HIS A 51 11.82 1.14 28.92
CA HIS A 51 10.74 1.12 29.90
C HIS A 51 10.58 2.44 30.64
N ALA A 52 11.69 3.05 31.05
CA ALA A 52 11.69 4.34 31.74
C ALA A 52 11.16 5.49 30.85
N ASN A 53 11.17 5.32 29.51
CA ASN A 53 10.84 6.37 28.54
C ASN A 53 9.57 6.06 27.72
N LEU A 54 8.79 5.01 27.98
CA LEU A 54 7.54 4.71 27.27
C LEU A 54 6.54 5.88 27.29
N ARG A 55 6.49 6.63 28.40
CA ARG A 55 5.62 7.82 28.53
C ARG A 55 5.97 8.94 27.55
N LEU A 56 7.21 8.97 27.04
CA LEU A 56 7.65 9.91 26.02
C LEU A 56 6.95 9.68 24.67
N VAL A 57 6.68 8.42 24.34
CA VAL A 57 5.92 8.04 23.12
C VAL A 57 4.52 8.62 23.15
N VAL A 58 3.84 8.51 24.30
CA VAL A 58 2.50 9.10 24.48
C VAL A 58 2.54 10.63 24.41
N HIS A 59 3.60 11.25 24.91
CA HIS A 59 3.78 12.69 24.76
C HIS A 59 3.94 13.11 23.29
N CYS A 60 4.72 12.36 22.52
CA CYS A 60 4.90 12.62 21.08
C CYS A 60 3.62 12.40 20.28
N LEU A 61 2.76 11.46 20.69
CA LEU A 61 1.49 11.15 20.02
C LEU A 61 0.56 12.36 19.88
N LYS A 62 0.54 13.27 20.86
CA LYS A 62 -0.34 14.47 20.86
C LYS A 62 -0.17 15.33 19.61
N ARG A 63 1.01 15.30 18.97
CA ARG A 63 1.27 16.06 17.74
C ARG A 63 0.61 15.43 16.50
N PHE A 64 0.10 14.22 16.63
CA PHE A 64 -0.49 13.44 15.53
C PHE A 64 -2.02 13.40 15.58
N ASP A 65 -2.67 14.05 16.56
CA ASP A 65 -4.13 14.06 16.68
C ASP A 65 -4.83 14.59 15.41
N GLY A 66 -4.23 15.58 14.73
CA GLY A 66 -4.75 16.07 13.44
C GLY A 66 -4.72 15.04 12.30
N TYR A 67 -3.74 14.14 12.31
CA TYR A 67 -3.69 13.05 11.32
C TYR A 67 -4.70 11.96 11.63
N LEU A 68 -4.93 11.66 12.91
CA LEU A 68 -5.91 10.66 13.34
C LEU A 68 -7.36 11.07 13.03
N ALA A 69 -7.62 12.37 12.92
CA ALA A 69 -8.92 12.90 12.52
C ALA A 69 -9.16 12.88 11.01
N SER A 70 -8.14 12.60 10.21
CA SER A 70 -8.23 12.61 8.75
C SER A 70 -8.78 11.27 8.21
N PRO A 71 -9.84 11.27 7.40
CA PRO A 71 -10.38 10.05 6.79
C PRO A 71 -9.42 9.41 5.77
N ALA A 72 -8.42 10.16 5.31
CA ALA A 72 -7.42 9.67 4.35
C ALA A 72 -6.39 8.72 4.98
N VAL A 73 -6.36 8.60 6.31
CA VAL A 73 -5.34 7.86 7.07
C VAL A 73 -6.02 6.74 7.86
N ARG A 74 -5.56 5.52 7.65
CA ARG A 74 -6.06 4.32 8.33
C ARG A 74 -5.12 3.87 9.45
N ILE A 75 -4.91 4.72 10.43
CA ILE A 75 -4.06 4.36 11.56
C ILE A 75 -4.77 4.71 12.87
N THR A 76 -4.73 3.81 13.83
CA THR A 76 -5.29 4.05 15.15
C THR A 76 -4.26 4.69 16.09
N ARG A 77 -4.73 5.20 17.22
CA ARG A 77 -3.82 5.70 18.28
C ARG A 77 -2.87 4.61 18.77
N MET A 78 -3.36 3.37 18.89
CA MET A 78 -2.54 2.25 19.36
C MET A 78 -1.48 1.85 18.33
N ASP A 79 -1.80 1.90 17.05
CA ASP A 79 -0.82 1.64 15.99
C ASP A 79 0.30 2.68 16.00
N LEU A 80 -0.05 3.97 16.17
CA LEU A 80 0.95 5.03 16.30
C LEU A 80 1.83 4.88 17.54
N ILE A 81 1.28 4.41 18.65
CA ILE A 81 2.07 4.08 19.84
C ILE A 81 3.02 2.92 19.55
N ALA A 82 2.54 1.86 18.91
CA ALA A 82 3.37 0.71 18.55
C ALA A 82 4.55 1.14 17.65
N GLU A 83 4.27 1.94 16.61
CA GLU A 83 5.31 2.51 15.75
C GLU A 83 6.24 3.47 16.50
N GLY A 84 5.70 4.26 17.43
CA GLY A 84 6.49 5.12 18.30
C GLY A 84 7.42 4.34 19.23
N ASN A 85 6.96 3.21 19.77
CA ASN A 85 7.78 2.30 20.57
C ASN A 85 8.93 1.70 19.74
N ILE A 86 8.68 1.34 18.47
CA ILE A 86 9.76 0.92 17.55
C ILE A 86 10.77 2.07 17.35
N GLY A 87 10.30 3.31 17.25
CA GLY A 87 11.16 4.48 17.17
C GLY A 87 12.00 4.68 18.44
N LEU A 88 11.42 4.44 19.63
CA LEU A 88 12.09 4.50 20.90
C LEU A 88 13.15 3.40 21.05
N MET A 89 12.85 2.16 20.64
CA MET A 89 13.80 1.03 20.64
C MET A 89 15.03 1.36 19.78
N LYS A 90 14.81 1.83 18.55
CA LYS A 90 15.90 2.27 17.65
C LYS A 90 16.71 3.43 18.25
N ALA A 91 16.06 4.30 19.02
CA ALA A 91 16.75 5.39 19.71
C ALA A 91 17.63 4.86 20.85
N ALA A 92 17.12 3.91 21.65
CA ALA A 92 17.87 3.31 22.76
C ALA A 92 19.13 2.57 22.27
N GLU A 93 19.01 1.79 21.21
CA GLU A 93 20.14 1.05 20.61
C GLU A 93 21.26 1.96 20.09
N ARG A 94 20.92 3.15 19.61
CA ARG A 94 21.84 4.08 18.91
C ARG A 94 22.28 5.25 19.76
N PHE A 95 21.71 5.42 20.93
CA PHE A 95 22.00 6.57 21.78
C PHE A 95 23.45 6.53 22.27
N ASN A 96 24.13 7.66 22.09
CA ASN A 96 25.47 7.89 22.63
C ASN A 96 25.48 9.22 23.39
N ALA A 97 25.59 9.14 24.71
CA ALA A 97 25.63 10.30 25.58
C ALA A 97 26.86 11.19 25.35
N ASN A 98 27.96 10.61 24.80
CA ASN A 98 29.20 11.34 24.51
C ASN A 98 29.16 12.15 23.21
N HIS A 99 28.13 12.00 22.39
CA HIS A 99 27.90 12.88 21.24
C HIS A 99 27.54 14.29 21.74
N ALA A 100 28.54 15.03 22.16
CA ALA A 100 28.40 16.45 22.50
C ALA A 100 28.13 17.21 21.22
N CYS A 101 27.02 17.93 21.16
CA CYS A 101 26.87 19.01 20.20
C CYS A 101 27.79 20.13 20.68
N GLU A 102 28.73 20.58 19.84
CA GLU A 102 29.74 21.64 20.16
C GLU A 102 29.14 22.89 20.84
N LYS A 103 27.82 23.10 20.70
CA LYS A 103 27.11 24.27 21.22
C LYS A 103 26.31 24.03 22.52
N ARG A 104 26.06 22.77 22.98
CA ARG A 104 25.10 22.46 24.07
C ARG A 104 25.54 21.43 25.12
N GLY A 105 26.76 20.89 25.06
CA GLY A 105 27.16 19.82 25.98
C GLY A 105 26.45 18.48 25.71
N SER A 106 26.36 17.61 26.70
CA SER A 106 25.71 16.29 26.61
C SER A 106 24.23 16.40 26.23
N ILE A 107 23.83 15.68 25.21
CA ILE A 107 22.42 15.65 24.74
C ILE A 107 21.62 14.69 25.61
N ARG A 108 20.49 15.14 26.16
CA ARG A 108 19.54 14.28 26.88
C ARG A 108 18.96 13.21 25.96
N PHE A 109 18.81 11.99 26.48
CA PHE A 109 18.18 10.88 25.74
C PHE A 109 16.80 11.28 25.18
N SER A 110 15.98 11.93 26.00
CA SER A 110 14.65 12.37 25.61
C SER A 110 14.62 13.27 24.35
N THR A 111 15.63 14.13 24.18
CA THR A 111 15.74 15.02 23.01
C THR A 111 16.03 14.23 21.73
N TYR A 112 16.90 13.24 21.82
CA TYR A 112 17.23 12.35 20.70
C TYR A 112 16.07 11.42 20.38
N ALA A 113 15.52 10.76 21.41
CA ALA A 113 14.42 9.81 21.27
C ALA A 113 13.15 10.46 20.68
N CYS A 114 12.80 11.69 21.09
CA CYS A 114 11.66 12.41 20.49
C CYS A 114 11.76 12.51 18.95
N LYS A 115 12.94 12.78 18.41
CA LYS A 115 13.14 12.88 16.95
C LYS A 115 12.97 11.51 16.28
N CYS A 116 13.51 10.45 16.89
CA CYS A 116 13.38 9.08 16.36
C CYS A 116 11.91 8.61 16.40
N ILE A 117 11.22 8.83 17.52
CA ILE A 117 9.81 8.48 17.71
C ILE A 117 8.95 9.20 16.67
N GLN A 118 9.10 10.55 16.57
CA GLN A 118 8.31 11.34 15.61
C GLN A 118 8.60 10.95 14.16
N SER A 119 9.86 10.70 13.81
CA SER A 119 10.22 10.24 12.46
C SER A 119 9.57 8.91 12.12
N GLN A 120 9.52 7.95 13.07
CA GLN A 120 8.89 6.66 12.86
C GLN A 120 7.36 6.80 12.74
N MET A 121 6.72 7.58 13.63
CA MET A 121 5.29 7.88 13.56
C MET A 121 4.91 8.58 12.24
N HIS A 122 5.70 9.54 11.77
CA HIS A 122 5.46 10.19 10.47
C HIS A 122 5.53 9.20 9.31
N ARG A 123 6.49 8.26 9.32
CA ARG A 123 6.54 7.20 8.29
C ARG A 123 5.31 6.30 8.34
N ALA A 124 4.85 5.93 9.54
CA ALA A 124 3.66 5.13 9.72
C ALA A 124 2.41 5.82 9.15
N VAL A 125 2.22 7.10 9.46
CA VAL A 125 1.12 7.91 8.90
C VAL A 125 1.18 7.96 7.37
N LYS A 126 2.36 8.16 6.79
CA LYS A 126 2.53 8.18 5.33
C LYS A 126 2.15 6.85 4.69
N ARG A 127 2.54 5.72 5.30
CA ARG A 127 2.28 4.36 4.81
C ARG A 127 0.83 3.91 5.01
N SER A 128 0.14 4.46 6.01
CA SER A 128 -1.23 4.07 6.35
C SER A 128 -2.31 4.67 5.44
N ARG A 129 -1.94 5.47 4.45
CA ARG A 129 -2.87 6.05 3.49
C ARG A 129 -3.49 4.98 2.60
N PHE A 130 -4.77 5.17 2.25
CA PHE A 130 -5.47 4.31 1.30
C PHE A 130 -4.79 4.24 -0.05
N ILE A 131 -4.38 5.40 -0.57
CA ILE A 131 -3.65 5.51 -1.83
C ILE A 131 -2.19 5.71 -1.47
N HIS A 132 -1.34 4.79 -1.91
CA HIS A 132 0.10 4.89 -1.69
C HIS A 132 0.67 6.07 -2.50
N ILE A 133 1.30 6.99 -1.80
CA ILE A 133 1.98 8.13 -2.40
C ILE A 133 3.47 8.01 -2.08
N PRO A 134 4.35 8.06 -3.10
CA PRO A 134 5.79 7.99 -2.89
C PRO A 134 6.30 9.06 -1.92
N GLU A 135 7.29 8.72 -1.09
CA GLU A 135 7.76 9.63 -0.02
C GLU A 135 8.28 10.97 -0.55
N HIS A 136 8.88 11.00 -1.73
CA HIS A 136 9.41 12.23 -2.34
C HIS A 136 8.31 13.26 -2.69
N HIS A 137 7.08 12.82 -2.93
CA HIS A 137 5.95 13.72 -3.20
C HIS A 137 5.46 14.47 -1.96
N PHE A 138 5.75 13.98 -0.75
CA PHE A 138 5.33 14.68 0.47
C PHE A 138 6.06 16.01 0.70
N GLY A 139 7.27 16.17 0.18
CA GLY A 139 7.98 17.45 0.15
C GLY A 139 7.16 18.51 -0.56
N TYR A 140 6.71 18.20 -1.76
CA TYR A 140 5.90 19.10 -2.59
C TYR A 140 4.60 19.54 -1.93
N TRP A 141 3.96 18.69 -1.11
CA TRP A 141 2.72 19.07 -0.43
C TRP A 141 2.91 20.15 0.63
N SER A 142 4.03 20.11 1.36
CA SER A 142 4.33 21.16 2.33
C SER A 142 4.62 22.49 1.63
N GLU A 143 5.31 22.46 0.48
CA GLU A 143 5.58 23.63 -0.35
C GLU A 143 4.29 24.16 -1.00
N MET A 144 3.45 23.27 -1.56
CA MET A 144 2.14 23.65 -2.09
C MET A 144 1.24 24.30 -1.03
N LYS A 145 1.27 23.80 0.20
CA LYS A 145 0.50 24.37 1.29
C LYS A 145 0.98 25.79 1.64
N ALA A 146 2.30 25.98 1.73
CA ALA A 146 2.90 27.29 1.95
C ALA A 146 2.55 28.27 0.82
N LEU A 147 2.64 27.83 -0.43
CA LEU A 147 2.27 28.64 -1.60
C LEU A 147 0.79 29.03 -1.62
N ARG A 148 -0.11 28.13 -1.20
CA ARG A 148 -1.55 28.47 -1.07
C ARG A 148 -1.81 29.50 0.00
N GLU A 149 -1.13 29.39 1.14
CA GLU A 149 -1.23 30.36 2.23
C GLU A 149 -0.72 31.75 1.79
N GLU A 150 0.35 31.77 0.98
CA GLU A 150 0.97 33.01 0.48
C GLU A 150 0.12 33.69 -0.61
N HIS A 151 -0.45 32.94 -1.53
CA HIS A 151 -1.20 33.48 -2.67
C HIS A 151 -2.74 33.56 -2.43
N GLY A 152 -3.22 33.08 -1.30
CA GLY A 152 -4.61 33.25 -0.86
C GLY A 152 -5.66 32.49 -1.69
N GLY A 153 -5.28 31.46 -2.44
CA GLY A 153 -6.23 30.74 -3.29
C GLY A 153 -5.70 29.54 -4.06
N ASP A 154 -6.46 29.14 -5.06
CA ASP A 154 -6.16 28.00 -5.91
C ASP A 154 -5.07 28.37 -6.92
N LEU A 155 -3.98 27.63 -6.92
CA LEU A 155 -2.82 27.84 -7.80
C LEU A 155 -3.04 27.14 -9.14
N SER A 156 -2.62 27.75 -10.24
CA SER A 156 -2.64 27.09 -11.55
C SER A 156 -1.55 26.01 -11.63
N ASP A 157 -1.83 24.97 -12.42
CA ASP A 157 -0.88 23.85 -12.60
C ASP A 157 0.45 24.31 -13.20
N GLU A 158 0.42 25.34 -14.05
CA GLU A 158 1.63 25.95 -14.62
C GLU A 158 2.48 26.67 -13.58
N MET A 159 1.84 27.37 -12.65
CA MET A 159 2.53 28.06 -11.55
C MET A 159 3.15 27.06 -10.58
N LEU A 160 2.40 26.02 -10.23
CA LEU A 160 2.92 24.93 -9.42
C LEU A 160 4.08 24.19 -10.09
N GLY A 161 3.95 23.88 -11.38
CA GLY A 161 5.01 23.22 -12.15
C GLY A 161 6.31 24.01 -12.16
N LYS A 162 6.24 25.32 -12.36
CA LYS A 162 7.42 26.21 -12.35
C LYS A 162 8.04 26.34 -10.97
N THR A 163 7.23 26.43 -9.92
CA THR A 163 7.73 26.66 -8.55
C THR A 163 8.32 25.40 -7.94
N LEU A 164 7.71 24.23 -8.23
CA LEU A 164 8.14 22.93 -7.71
C LEU A 164 9.15 22.21 -8.63
N ASP A 165 9.50 22.81 -9.77
CA ASP A 165 10.37 22.22 -10.80
C ASP A 165 9.89 20.82 -11.26
N VAL A 166 8.58 20.71 -11.52
CA VAL A 166 7.92 19.49 -12.01
C VAL A 166 7.10 19.77 -13.26
N SER A 167 6.77 18.73 -14.04
CA SER A 167 5.91 18.90 -15.20
C SER A 167 4.48 19.35 -14.78
N ASN A 168 3.78 20.07 -15.66
CA ASN A 168 2.41 20.54 -15.39
C ASN A 168 1.45 19.38 -15.11
N GLU A 169 1.65 18.22 -15.74
CA GLU A 169 0.87 17.00 -15.50
C GLU A 169 1.06 16.49 -14.07
N VAL A 170 2.33 16.43 -13.60
CA VAL A 170 2.64 16.03 -12.23
C VAL A 170 2.10 17.05 -11.23
N ALA A 171 2.20 18.35 -11.54
CA ALA A 171 1.63 19.40 -10.70
C ALA A 171 0.10 19.26 -10.54
N GLY A 172 -0.61 18.96 -11.63
CA GLY A 172 -2.04 18.68 -11.62
C GLY A 172 -2.39 17.46 -10.78
N LEU A 173 -1.66 16.36 -10.93
CA LEU A 173 -1.84 15.16 -10.11
C LEU A 173 -1.57 15.41 -8.62
N LEU A 174 -0.51 16.15 -8.28
CA LEU A 174 -0.19 16.53 -6.91
C LEU A 174 -1.30 17.40 -6.30
N LYS A 175 -1.83 18.37 -7.07
CA LYS A 175 -2.94 19.21 -6.67
C LYS A 175 -4.20 18.38 -6.39
N GLN A 176 -4.58 17.50 -7.31
CA GLN A 176 -5.70 16.59 -7.18
C GLN A 176 -5.56 15.68 -5.97
N SER A 177 -4.38 15.05 -5.79
CA SER A 177 -4.10 14.16 -4.66
C SER A 177 -4.11 14.87 -3.30
N SER A 178 -3.80 16.16 -3.26
CA SER A 178 -3.84 16.98 -2.04
C SER A 178 -5.25 17.42 -1.65
N GLN A 179 -6.16 17.55 -2.63
CA GLN A 179 -7.54 17.98 -2.45
C GLN A 179 -8.52 16.82 -2.27
N SER A 180 -8.15 15.62 -2.73
CA SER A 180 -9.02 14.45 -2.68
C SER A 180 -9.28 14.01 -1.25
N GLY A 181 -10.42 14.40 -0.71
CA GLY A 181 -11.02 13.73 0.45
C GLY A 181 -11.40 12.32 0.02
N ILE A 182 -10.90 11.32 0.72
CA ILE A 182 -11.38 9.94 0.55
C ILE A 182 -12.63 9.82 1.42
N CYS A 183 -13.77 9.57 0.78
CA CYS A 183 -15.02 9.21 1.46
C CYS A 183 -15.34 7.74 1.15
N MET A 184 -16.00 7.08 2.07
CA MET A 184 -16.54 5.75 1.83
C MET A 184 -17.70 5.85 0.84
N LEU A 185 -17.84 4.86 -0.05
CA LEU A 185 -18.93 4.84 -1.02
C LEU A 185 -20.29 4.77 -0.30
N GLU A 186 -20.31 4.12 0.84
CA GLU A 186 -21.47 3.97 1.73
C GLU A 186 -21.88 5.27 2.41
N ASP A 187 -20.90 6.19 2.66
CA ASP A 187 -21.17 7.50 3.25
C ASP A 187 -21.80 8.48 2.25
N LEU A 188 -21.72 8.17 0.95
CA LEU A 188 -22.34 8.92 -0.12
C LEU A 188 -23.79 8.49 -0.30
N VAL A 189 -24.60 8.58 0.73
CA VAL A 189 -26.04 8.28 0.62
C VAL A 189 -26.70 9.40 -0.14
N ALA A 190 -27.33 9.07 -1.28
CA ALA A 190 -28.24 9.99 -1.93
C ALA A 190 -29.46 10.23 -1.03
N HIS A 191 -29.64 11.44 -0.56
CA HIS A 191 -30.68 11.83 0.40
C HIS A 191 -32.12 11.57 -0.07
N ASP A 192 -32.33 11.17 -1.33
CA ASP A 192 -33.65 11.10 -1.98
C ASP A 192 -34.09 9.71 -2.46
N THR A 193 -33.32 8.65 -2.19
CA THR A 193 -33.72 7.30 -2.64
C THR A 193 -33.94 6.36 -1.44
N GLU A 194 -35.18 5.95 -1.24
CA GLU A 194 -35.54 4.89 -0.31
C GLU A 194 -34.78 3.60 -0.69
N GLY A 195 -33.67 3.34 -0.01
CA GLY A 195 -33.06 2.02 0.11
C GLY A 195 -31.93 1.65 -0.84
N GLY A 196 -31.37 2.56 -1.65
CA GLY A 196 -30.23 2.24 -2.52
C GLY A 196 -28.96 3.05 -2.20
N GLY A 197 -27.82 2.37 -1.95
CA GLY A 197 -26.51 3.02 -1.88
C GLY A 197 -25.94 3.31 -3.27
N TRP A 198 -24.94 4.20 -3.36
CA TRP A 198 -24.24 4.44 -4.62
C TRP A 198 -23.61 3.17 -5.22
N SER A 199 -23.32 2.16 -4.41
CA SER A 199 -22.88 0.83 -4.83
C SER A 199 -23.83 0.19 -5.85
N ASP A 200 -25.15 0.44 -5.76
CA ASP A 200 -26.14 -0.15 -6.62
C ASP A 200 -26.22 0.51 -8.00
N PHE A 201 -25.68 1.73 -8.13
CA PHE A 201 -25.64 2.48 -9.38
C PHE A 201 -24.36 2.30 -10.18
N ILE A 202 -23.33 1.69 -9.59
CA ILE A 202 -22.06 1.45 -10.29
C ILE A 202 -22.22 0.23 -11.19
N PRO A 203 -22.14 0.38 -12.54
CA PRO A 203 -22.26 -0.75 -13.46
C PRO A 203 -21.04 -1.67 -13.29
N ASN A 204 -21.30 -2.95 -13.27
CA ASN A 204 -20.23 -3.95 -13.36
C ASN A 204 -19.91 -4.22 -14.84
N GLU A 205 -18.85 -3.58 -15.35
CA GLU A 205 -18.42 -3.75 -16.74
C GLU A 205 -17.95 -5.18 -17.06
N SER A 206 -17.57 -5.94 -16.02
CA SER A 206 -17.15 -7.35 -16.17
C SER A 206 -18.32 -8.34 -16.07
N ALA A 207 -19.53 -7.87 -15.82
CA ALA A 207 -20.69 -8.73 -15.76
C ALA A 207 -21.04 -9.22 -17.18
N THR A 208 -20.96 -10.51 -17.39
CA THR A 208 -21.38 -11.14 -18.64
C THR A 208 -22.88 -11.05 -18.77
N CYS A 209 -23.34 -10.51 -19.90
CA CYS A 209 -24.78 -10.51 -20.25
C CYS A 209 -25.23 -11.97 -20.45
N PRO A 210 -26.28 -12.45 -19.77
CA PRO A 210 -26.75 -13.84 -19.91
C PRO A 210 -27.06 -14.23 -21.36
N ALA A 211 -27.61 -13.29 -22.14
CA ALA A 211 -27.87 -13.52 -23.57
C ALA A 211 -26.58 -13.72 -24.37
N HIS A 212 -25.53 -12.95 -24.07
CA HIS A 212 -24.22 -13.10 -24.71
C HIS A 212 -23.56 -14.44 -24.31
N GLU A 213 -23.68 -14.82 -23.05
CA GLU A 213 -23.12 -16.11 -22.56
C GLU A 213 -23.81 -17.28 -23.20
N THR A 214 -25.15 -17.23 -23.32
CA THR A 214 -25.92 -18.26 -24.02
C THR A 214 -25.53 -18.33 -25.49
N GLY A 215 -25.45 -17.19 -26.18
CA GLY A 215 -25.01 -17.16 -27.58
C GLY A 215 -23.59 -17.69 -27.79
N CYS A 216 -22.66 -17.41 -26.87
CA CYS A 216 -21.32 -17.98 -26.92
C CYS A 216 -21.32 -19.51 -26.68
N ARG A 217 -22.24 -20.02 -25.85
CA ARG A 217 -22.40 -21.44 -25.59
C ARG A 217 -22.98 -22.16 -26.82
N ASP A 218 -24.06 -21.63 -27.40
CA ASP A 218 -24.68 -22.15 -28.60
C ASP A 218 -23.68 -22.18 -29.78
N LEU A 219 -22.89 -21.12 -29.95
CA LEU A 219 -21.84 -21.07 -30.96
C LEU A 219 -20.74 -22.12 -30.70
N ARG A 220 -20.36 -22.33 -29.45
CA ARG A 220 -19.39 -23.37 -29.10
C ARG A 220 -19.91 -24.77 -29.43
N ASP A 221 -21.16 -25.04 -29.04
CA ASP A 221 -21.79 -26.35 -29.30
C ASP A 221 -21.87 -26.60 -30.80
N PHE A 222 -22.33 -25.61 -31.57
CA PHE A 222 -22.33 -25.68 -33.06
C PHE A 222 -20.92 -25.96 -33.64
N LEU A 223 -19.90 -25.23 -33.16
CA LEU A 223 -18.52 -25.45 -33.60
C LEU A 223 -18.01 -26.85 -33.25
N CYS A 224 -18.40 -27.40 -32.12
CA CYS A 224 -18.07 -28.76 -31.73
C CYS A 224 -18.69 -29.82 -32.70
N GLU A 225 -19.97 -29.63 -33.05
CA GLU A 225 -20.68 -30.50 -34.02
C GLU A 225 -20.01 -30.44 -35.40
N GLU A 226 -19.71 -29.24 -35.90
CA GLU A 226 -19.07 -29.07 -37.20
C GLU A 226 -17.60 -29.59 -37.21
N MET A 227 -16.93 -29.51 -36.06
CA MET A 227 -15.61 -30.11 -35.91
C MET A 227 -15.64 -31.65 -36.01
N GLU A 228 -16.71 -32.32 -35.56
CA GLU A 228 -16.90 -33.76 -35.67
C GLU A 228 -17.10 -34.21 -37.12
N ALA A 229 -17.63 -33.33 -37.98
CA ALA A 229 -17.79 -33.59 -39.41
C ALA A 229 -16.46 -33.54 -40.18
N LEU A 230 -15.39 -32.98 -39.58
CA LEU A 230 -14.07 -32.93 -40.22
C LEU A 230 -13.34 -34.26 -40.16
N PRO A 231 -12.41 -34.54 -41.12
CA PRO A 231 -11.56 -35.72 -41.04
C PRO A 231 -10.83 -35.81 -39.69
N PRO A 232 -10.77 -36.97 -39.02
CA PRO A 232 -10.29 -37.12 -37.65
C PRO A 232 -8.87 -36.58 -37.44
N ARG A 233 -8.04 -36.61 -38.48
CA ARG A 233 -6.70 -36.02 -38.43
C ARG A 233 -6.73 -34.51 -38.38
N THR A 234 -7.60 -33.87 -39.16
CA THR A 234 -7.78 -32.40 -39.18
C THR A 234 -8.39 -31.91 -37.87
N GLN A 235 -9.43 -32.59 -37.37
CA GLN A 235 -10.05 -32.32 -36.09
C GLN A 235 -9.03 -32.36 -34.95
N SER A 236 -8.24 -33.42 -34.87
CA SER A 236 -7.21 -33.57 -33.83
C SER A 236 -6.12 -32.47 -33.90
N MET A 237 -5.73 -32.06 -35.12
CA MET A 237 -4.77 -30.96 -35.30
C MET A 237 -5.34 -29.61 -34.84
N LEU A 238 -6.58 -29.31 -35.24
CA LEU A 238 -7.25 -28.05 -34.84
C LEU A 238 -7.51 -28.00 -33.33
N SER A 239 -7.99 -29.09 -32.75
CA SER A 239 -8.21 -29.19 -31.32
C SER A 239 -6.92 -28.95 -30.51
N ARG A 240 -5.81 -29.53 -30.91
CA ARG A 240 -4.51 -29.31 -30.25
C ARG A 240 -3.97 -27.91 -30.43
N LEU A 241 -4.21 -27.27 -31.58
CA LEU A 241 -3.67 -25.96 -31.90
C LEU A 241 -4.44 -24.83 -31.23
N TYR A 242 -5.77 -24.97 -31.10
CA TYR A 242 -6.65 -23.87 -30.68
C TYR A 242 -7.44 -24.09 -29.39
N LEU A 243 -7.68 -25.36 -28.98
CA LEU A 243 -8.54 -25.68 -27.84
C LEU A 243 -7.79 -26.21 -26.63
N ASN A 244 -6.51 -26.62 -26.77
CA ASN A 244 -5.73 -27.10 -25.63
C ASN A 244 -4.88 -26.00 -25.02
N ASP A 245 -4.86 -25.96 -23.68
CA ASP A 245 -3.98 -25.12 -22.90
C ASP A 245 -2.52 -25.53 -23.09
N GLY A 246 -1.80 -24.86 -23.98
CA GLY A 246 -0.40 -25.18 -24.23
C GLY A 246 0.03 -24.90 -25.67
N SER A 247 -0.85 -24.35 -26.48
CA SER A 247 -0.62 -23.84 -27.87
C SER A 247 0.64 -24.38 -28.53
N PRO A 248 0.69 -25.69 -28.95
CA PRO A 248 1.86 -26.24 -29.58
C PRO A 248 2.14 -25.47 -30.89
N THR A 249 3.41 -25.32 -31.25
CA THR A 249 3.76 -24.68 -32.52
C THR A 249 3.40 -25.58 -33.68
N LEU A 250 3.20 -25.01 -34.88
CA LEU A 250 3.00 -25.81 -36.10
C LEU A 250 4.15 -26.80 -36.37
N ARG A 251 5.33 -26.50 -35.84
CA ARG A 251 6.51 -27.37 -35.97
C ARG A 251 6.40 -28.57 -35.04
N ASP A 252 5.86 -28.40 -33.83
CA ASP A 252 5.64 -29.50 -32.88
C ASP A 252 4.54 -30.43 -33.35
N LEU A 253 3.45 -29.88 -33.92
CA LEU A 253 2.40 -30.64 -34.55
C LEU A 253 2.91 -31.43 -35.78
N ALA A 254 3.71 -30.80 -36.62
CA ALA A 254 4.31 -31.44 -37.79
C ALA A 254 5.16 -32.65 -37.38
N SER A 255 5.96 -32.51 -36.34
CA SER A 255 6.76 -33.60 -35.77
C SER A 255 5.88 -34.74 -35.23
N HIS A 256 4.81 -34.42 -34.52
CA HIS A 256 3.88 -35.39 -33.93
C HIS A 256 3.15 -36.22 -35.00
N TYR A 257 2.76 -35.59 -36.12
CA TYR A 257 2.01 -36.23 -37.19
C TYR A 257 2.88 -36.73 -38.34
N ASN A 258 4.23 -36.65 -38.25
CA ASN A 258 5.21 -37.02 -39.25
C ASN A 258 4.93 -36.39 -40.65
N ILE A 259 4.68 -35.10 -40.68
CA ILE A 259 4.46 -34.30 -41.90
C ILE A 259 5.32 -33.05 -41.88
N SER A 260 5.44 -32.38 -43.04
CA SER A 260 6.09 -31.08 -43.07
C SER A 260 5.25 -30.00 -42.37
N SER A 261 5.91 -29.02 -41.80
CA SER A 261 5.24 -27.85 -41.13
C SER A 261 4.30 -27.14 -42.12
N GLU A 262 4.68 -27.00 -43.39
CA GLU A 262 3.82 -26.40 -44.42
C GLU A 262 2.58 -27.26 -44.70
N ARG A 263 2.72 -28.60 -44.72
CA ARG A 263 1.56 -29.47 -44.87
C ARG A 263 0.61 -29.40 -43.68
N CYS A 264 1.14 -29.30 -42.48
CA CYS A 264 0.35 -29.08 -41.27
C CYS A 264 -0.44 -27.76 -41.37
N ARG A 265 0.21 -26.67 -41.78
CA ARG A 265 -0.43 -25.37 -42.01
C ARG A 265 -1.58 -25.44 -43.02
N GLN A 266 -1.35 -26.12 -44.16
CA GLN A 266 -2.37 -26.28 -45.20
C GLN A 266 -3.59 -27.05 -44.69
N VAL A 267 -3.40 -28.13 -43.96
CA VAL A 267 -4.50 -28.93 -43.40
C VAL A 267 -5.30 -28.09 -42.38
N CYS A 268 -4.63 -27.34 -41.50
CA CYS A 268 -5.32 -26.48 -40.57
C CYS A 268 -6.11 -25.36 -41.27
N ILE A 269 -5.55 -24.73 -42.31
CA ILE A 269 -6.25 -23.69 -43.09
C ILE A 269 -7.48 -24.26 -43.79
N GLN A 270 -7.37 -25.45 -44.39
CA GLN A 270 -8.51 -26.10 -45.04
C GLN A 270 -9.63 -26.41 -44.05
N GLY A 271 -9.28 -26.93 -42.86
CA GLY A 271 -10.26 -27.15 -41.79
C GLY A 271 -10.93 -25.86 -41.30
N LEU A 272 -10.16 -24.81 -41.07
CA LEU A 272 -10.71 -23.50 -40.70
C LEU A 272 -11.59 -22.88 -41.80
N HIS A 273 -11.22 -23.08 -43.06
CA HIS A 273 -12.04 -22.60 -44.19
C HIS A 273 -13.38 -23.33 -44.25
N HIS A 274 -13.39 -24.65 -44.01
CA HIS A 274 -14.63 -25.42 -43.92
C HIS A 274 -15.54 -24.90 -42.80
N LEU A 275 -15.01 -24.72 -41.60
CA LEU A 275 -15.79 -24.18 -40.46
C LEU A 275 -16.32 -22.77 -40.74
N ARG A 276 -15.57 -21.91 -41.42
CA ARG A 276 -16.03 -20.56 -41.80
C ARG A 276 -17.18 -20.58 -42.79
N LEU A 277 -17.20 -21.52 -43.72
CA LEU A 277 -18.30 -21.66 -44.68
C LEU A 277 -19.62 -22.09 -44.01
N GLN A 278 -19.53 -22.83 -42.93
CA GLN A 278 -20.72 -23.28 -42.19
C GLN A 278 -21.26 -22.20 -41.23
N LEU A 279 -20.41 -21.25 -40.86
CA LEU A 279 -20.78 -20.10 -40.01
C LEU A 279 -21.34 -18.91 -40.82
N ALA A 280 -21.19 -18.86 -42.12
CA ALA A 280 -21.65 -17.78 -42.99
C ALA A 280 -23.08 -18.00 -43.44
#